data_dd0a47dde50eed9853f66d628e8f5b7d
#
_entry.id   dd0a47dde50eed9853f66d628e8f5b7d
#
_cell.length_a   1.000
_cell.length_b   1.000
_cell.length_c   1.000
_cell.angle_alpha   90.00
_cell.angle_beta   90.00
_cell.angle_gamma   90.00
#
_symmetry.space_group_name_H-M   'P 1'
#
loop_
_entity.id
_entity.type
_entity.pdbx_description
1 polymer ?
#
loop_
_entity_poly.entity_id
_entity_poly.type
_entity_poly.pdbx_seq_one_letter_code
_entity_poly.pdbx_strand_id
1 'polypeptide(L)'
;MIKDLAELQRKSKYAQFAKRLTAELRKNSVEPSPAAVADAFNKHSKATTLKPPTVRKWLLGISQPRTEMLLLLAEWLNLEPQDLLTDKQAHKDLKNKVSFQFDFTDQEVISKYLALTVKEKVTVRLVIDAIAEKER
;
A
#
# COMPACT_ATOMS: atom_id res chain seq x y z
N MET A 1 -24.63 18.94 -10.60
CA MET A 1 -23.76 18.25 -11.55
C MET A 1 -22.30 18.41 -11.13
N ILE A 2 -21.56 17.33 -11.16
CA ILE A 2 -20.13 17.37 -10.82
C ILE A 2 -19.39 18.01 -11.98
N LYS A 3 -18.65 19.06 -11.71
CA LYS A 3 -18.00 19.85 -12.74
C LYS A 3 -16.58 19.37 -13.05
N ASP A 4 -15.90 18.78 -12.07
CA ASP A 4 -14.57 18.25 -12.28
C ASP A 4 -14.22 17.17 -11.24
N LEU A 5 -13.11 16.50 -11.47
CA LEU A 5 -12.62 15.41 -10.62
C LEU A 5 -12.25 15.92 -9.22
N ALA A 6 -11.65 17.10 -9.13
CA ALA A 6 -11.22 17.65 -7.85
C ALA A 6 -12.41 17.93 -6.93
N GLU A 7 -13.51 18.43 -7.50
CA GLU A 7 -14.73 18.66 -6.74
C GLU A 7 -15.32 17.35 -6.22
N LEU A 8 -15.37 16.33 -7.08
CA LEU A 8 -15.84 15.01 -6.69
C LEU A 8 -15.00 14.42 -5.57
N GLN A 9 -13.68 14.51 -5.69
CA GLN A 9 -12.75 14.00 -4.67
C GLN A 9 -12.95 14.69 -3.32
N ARG A 10 -13.21 16.01 -3.31
CA ARG A 10 -13.42 16.74 -2.06
C ARG A 10 -14.68 16.31 -1.32
N LYS A 11 -15.70 15.87 -2.06
CA LYS A 11 -17.00 15.48 -1.48
C LYS A 11 -17.09 14.00 -1.13
N SER A 12 -16.16 13.19 -1.57
CA SER A 12 -16.24 11.75 -1.36
C SER A 12 -15.60 11.34 -0.04
N LYS A 13 -15.99 10.16 0.43
CA LYS A 13 -15.54 9.62 1.72
C LYS A 13 -14.02 9.42 1.77
N TYR A 14 -13.43 9.03 0.66
CA TYR A 14 -12.00 8.73 0.60
C TYR A 14 -11.25 9.76 -0.23
N ALA A 15 -11.66 11.02 -0.13
CA ALA A 15 -11.05 12.10 -0.90
C ALA A 15 -9.56 12.28 -0.61
N GLN A 16 -9.16 12.15 0.65
CA GLN A 16 -7.76 12.29 1.04
C GLN A 16 -6.91 11.19 0.42
N PHE A 17 -7.41 9.96 0.46
CA PHE A 17 -6.72 8.84 -0.18
C PHE A 17 -6.56 9.08 -1.69
N ALA A 18 -7.63 9.53 -2.35
CA ALA A 18 -7.60 9.79 -3.79
C ALA A 18 -6.55 10.83 -4.16
N LYS A 19 -6.47 11.92 -3.39
CA LYS A 19 -5.46 12.97 -3.62
C LYS A 19 -4.05 12.43 -3.42
N ARG A 20 -3.84 11.68 -2.36
CA ARG A 20 -2.52 11.12 -2.06
C ARG A 20 -2.09 10.14 -3.14
N LEU A 21 -2.99 9.24 -3.54
CA LEU A 21 -2.71 8.29 -4.60
C LEU A 21 -2.33 9.00 -5.90
N THR A 22 -3.12 10.00 -6.30
CA THR A 22 -2.85 10.77 -7.52
C THR A 22 -1.46 11.41 -7.47
N ALA A 23 -1.11 12.03 -6.35
CA ALA A 23 0.19 12.67 -6.19
C ALA A 23 1.34 11.66 -6.30
N GLU A 24 1.21 10.50 -5.66
CA GLU A 24 2.27 9.49 -5.69
C GLU A 24 2.41 8.84 -7.06
N LEU A 25 1.31 8.65 -7.78
CA LEU A 25 1.35 8.15 -9.16
C LEU A 25 2.16 9.10 -10.06
N ARG A 26 1.93 10.39 -9.93
CA ARG A 26 2.67 11.39 -10.71
C ARG A 26 4.15 11.39 -10.37
N LYS A 27 4.50 11.24 -9.09
CA LYS A 27 5.90 11.14 -8.67
C LYS A 27 6.60 9.95 -9.31
N ASN A 28 5.87 8.88 -9.55
CA ASN A 28 6.40 7.66 -10.16
C ASN A 28 6.22 7.62 -11.67
N SER A 29 5.87 8.74 -12.27
CA SER A 29 5.69 8.88 -13.72
C SER A 29 4.57 7.97 -14.27
N VAL A 30 3.56 7.72 -13.46
CA VAL A 30 2.38 6.97 -13.87
C VAL A 30 1.22 7.95 -14.03
N GLU A 31 0.59 7.94 -15.20
CA GLU A 31 -0.58 8.78 -15.45
C GLU A 31 -1.72 8.34 -14.51
N PRO A 32 -2.38 9.27 -13.78
CA PRO A 32 -3.47 8.90 -12.88
C PRO A 32 -4.77 8.65 -13.64
N SER A 33 -4.79 7.59 -14.43
CA SER A 33 -5.97 7.14 -15.15
C SER A 33 -6.19 5.65 -14.87
N PRO A 34 -7.44 5.17 -14.91
CA PRO A 34 -7.73 3.78 -14.58
C PRO A 34 -6.93 2.78 -15.41
N ALA A 35 -6.86 2.97 -16.72
CA ALA A 35 -6.15 2.04 -17.60
C ALA A 35 -4.64 2.08 -17.37
N ALA A 36 -4.06 3.27 -17.27
CA ALA A 36 -2.61 3.41 -17.09
C ALA A 36 -2.14 2.84 -15.75
N VAL A 37 -2.89 3.08 -14.69
CA VAL A 37 -2.56 2.57 -13.36
C VAL A 37 -2.66 1.06 -13.32
N ALA A 38 -3.74 0.50 -13.84
CA ALA A 38 -3.94 -0.95 -13.86
C ALA A 38 -2.84 -1.63 -14.67
N ASP A 39 -2.51 -1.09 -15.84
CA ASP A 39 -1.46 -1.65 -16.69
C ASP A 39 -0.10 -1.63 -16.00
N ALA A 40 0.30 -0.50 -15.45
CA ALA A 40 1.58 -0.35 -14.78
C ALA A 40 1.69 -1.24 -13.55
N PHE A 41 0.64 -1.31 -12.74
CA PHE A 41 0.62 -2.17 -11.55
C PHE A 41 0.73 -3.65 -11.95
N ASN A 42 -0.02 -4.07 -12.95
CA ASN A 42 -0.03 -5.48 -13.37
C ASN A 42 1.30 -5.92 -13.97
N LYS A 43 2.06 -5.01 -14.54
CA LYS A 43 3.41 -5.30 -15.02
C LYS A 43 4.39 -5.49 -13.86
N HIS A 44 4.18 -4.76 -12.77
CA HIS A 44 5.05 -4.83 -11.59
C HIS A 44 4.71 -6.01 -10.70
N SER A 45 3.44 -6.22 -10.41
CA SER A 45 3.00 -7.22 -9.44
C SER A 45 2.34 -8.43 -10.12
N LYS A 46 2.77 -9.61 -9.71
CA LYS A 46 2.16 -10.87 -10.16
C LYS A 46 1.27 -11.51 -9.08
N ALA A 47 1.18 -10.86 -7.91
CA ALA A 47 0.39 -11.36 -6.80
C ALA A 47 -1.12 -11.32 -7.07
N THR A 48 -1.55 -10.28 -7.79
CA THR A 48 -2.96 -10.10 -8.12
C THR A 48 -3.08 -9.24 -9.38
N THR A 49 -4.26 -9.26 -9.98
CA THR A 49 -4.55 -8.45 -11.16
C THR A 49 -5.46 -7.29 -10.76
N LEU A 50 -5.05 -6.06 -11.11
CA LEU A 50 -5.82 -4.87 -10.86
C LEU A 50 -6.59 -4.49 -12.12
N LYS A 51 -7.89 -4.20 -11.95
CA LYS A 51 -8.77 -3.87 -13.06
C LYS A 51 -9.08 -2.38 -13.10
N PRO A 52 -9.20 -1.77 -14.30
CA PRO A 52 -9.47 -0.34 -14.42
C PRO A 52 -10.70 0.17 -13.65
N PRO A 53 -11.85 -0.53 -13.63
CA PRO A 53 -13.01 -0.05 -12.86
C PRO A 53 -12.71 0.11 -11.36
N THR A 54 -11.89 -0.75 -10.79
CA THR A 54 -11.49 -0.65 -9.39
C THR A 54 -10.63 0.58 -9.16
N VAL A 55 -9.67 0.82 -10.04
CA VAL A 55 -8.80 2.01 -9.96
C VAL A 55 -9.63 3.29 -10.08
N ARG A 56 -10.61 3.29 -10.98
CA ARG A 56 -11.47 4.45 -11.16
C ARG A 56 -12.15 4.86 -9.85
N LYS A 57 -12.67 3.88 -9.10
CA LYS A 57 -13.29 4.15 -7.81
C LYS A 57 -12.31 4.74 -6.81
N TRP A 58 -11.08 4.28 -6.80
CA TRP A 58 -10.05 4.83 -5.93
C TRP A 58 -9.71 6.28 -6.30
N LEU A 59 -9.53 6.56 -7.59
CA LEU A 59 -9.19 7.90 -8.06
C LEU A 59 -10.31 8.91 -7.81
N LEU A 60 -11.56 8.45 -7.81
CA LEU A 60 -12.70 9.29 -7.51
C LEU A 60 -12.98 9.42 -6.01
N GLY A 61 -12.28 8.67 -5.18
CA GLY A 61 -12.50 8.70 -3.75
C GLY A 61 -13.75 8.00 -3.28
N ILE A 62 -14.34 7.16 -4.13
CA ILE A 62 -15.56 6.39 -3.82
C ILE A 62 -15.23 5.22 -2.90
N SER A 63 -14.08 4.60 -3.12
CA SER A 63 -13.62 3.48 -2.31
C SER A 63 -12.11 3.56 -2.12
N GLN A 64 -11.61 2.74 -1.22
CA GLN A 64 -10.16 2.58 -1.04
C GLN A 64 -9.83 1.09 -1.05
N PRO A 65 -8.57 0.73 -1.29
CA PRO A 65 -8.16 -0.67 -1.31
C PRO A 65 -8.30 -1.33 0.05
N ARG A 66 -8.50 -2.64 0.05
CA ARG A 66 -8.39 -3.44 1.27
C ARG A 66 -6.93 -3.47 1.70
N THR A 67 -6.69 -3.89 2.94
CA THR A 67 -5.34 -3.87 3.52
C THR A 67 -4.31 -4.59 2.64
N GLU A 68 -4.65 -5.75 2.12
CA GLU A 68 -3.72 -6.53 1.27
C GLU A 68 -3.33 -5.77 0.00
N MET A 69 -4.30 -5.18 -0.66
CA MET A 69 -4.03 -4.38 -1.86
C MET A 69 -3.29 -3.09 -1.53
N LEU A 70 -3.62 -2.48 -0.38
CA LEU A 70 -2.93 -1.28 0.08
C LEU A 70 -1.44 -1.53 0.27
N LEU A 71 -1.09 -2.68 0.85
CA LEU A 71 0.30 -3.07 1.04
C LEU A 71 1.01 -3.26 -0.30
N LEU A 72 0.34 -3.86 -1.28
CA LEU A 72 0.90 -4.03 -2.62
C LEU A 72 1.10 -2.70 -3.35
N LEU A 73 0.15 -1.79 -3.21
CA LEU A 73 0.26 -0.45 -3.79
C LEU A 73 1.42 0.32 -3.17
N ALA A 74 1.56 0.26 -1.86
CA ALA A 74 2.63 0.95 -1.15
C ALA A 74 3.99 0.40 -1.58
N GLU A 75 4.13 -0.91 -1.71
CA GLU A 75 5.34 -1.54 -2.20
C GLU A 75 5.66 -1.07 -3.62
N TRP A 76 4.68 -1.06 -4.50
CA TRP A 76 4.85 -0.63 -5.88
C TRP A 76 5.29 0.83 -5.97
N LEU A 77 4.67 1.69 -5.18
CA LEU A 77 4.96 3.13 -5.17
C LEU A 77 6.12 3.50 -4.25
N ASN A 78 6.72 2.51 -3.61
CA ASN A 78 7.85 2.68 -2.69
C ASN A 78 7.52 3.61 -1.52
N LEU A 79 6.39 3.32 -0.88
CA LEU A 79 5.87 4.09 0.26
C LEU A 79 5.63 3.18 1.46
N GLU A 80 5.55 3.80 2.63
CA GLU A 80 4.95 3.14 3.79
C GLU A 80 3.42 3.11 3.60
N PRO A 81 2.74 1.99 3.94
CA PRO A 81 1.30 1.91 3.74
C PRO A 81 0.50 3.05 4.39
N GLN A 82 0.92 3.49 5.58
CA GLN A 82 0.24 4.59 6.27
C GLN A 82 0.33 5.91 5.51
N ASP A 83 1.30 6.07 4.62
CA ASP A 83 1.42 7.31 3.84
C ASP A 83 0.30 7.48 2.82
N LEU A 84 -0.36 6.39 2.45
CA LEU A 84 -1.54 6.43 1.59
C LEU A 84 -2.82 6.67 2.37
N LEU A 85 -2.80 6.43 3.67
CA LEU A 85 -3.95 6.58 4.54
C LEU A 85 -3.82 7.85 5.37
N THR A 86 -4.83 8.71 5.28
CA THR A 86 -4.90 9.93 6.09
C THR A 86 -5.98 9.86 7.16
N ASP A 87 -6.81 8.82 7.10
CA ASP A 87 -7.86 8.56 8.07
C ASP A 87 -7.25 7.84 9.27
N LYS A 88 -7.47 8.40 10.47
CA LYS A 88 -6.96 7.80 11.71
C LYS A 88 -7.52 6.41 11.96
N GLN A 89 -8.78 6.18 11.59
CA GLN A 89 -9.39 4.87 11.76
C GLN A 89 -8.76 3.84 10.83
N ALA A 90 -8.45 4.22 9.60
CA ALA A 90 -7.79 3.34 8.65
C ALA A 90 -6.38 2.98 9.12
N HIS A 91 -5.62 3.96 9.66
CA HIS A 91 -4.31 3.70 10.25
C HIS A 91 -4.41 2.72 11.43
N LYS A 92 -5.41 2.91 12.27
CA LYS A 92 -5.66 2.04 13.42
C LYS A 92 -6.01 0.62 12.96
N ASP A 93 -6.87 0.50 11.95
CA ASP A 93 -7.27 -0.80 11.41
C ASP A 93 -6.08 -1.55 10.81
N LEU A 94 -5.23 -0.84 10.07
CA LEU A 94 -4.03 -1.43 9.49
C LEU A 94 -3.08 -1.91 10.60
N LYS A 95 -2.85 -1.08 11.60
CA LYS A 95 -2.00 -1.43 12.74
C LYS A 95 -2.55 -2.62 13.50
N ASN A 96 -3.86 -2.63 13.75
CA ASN A 96 -4.51 -3.73 14.46
C ASN A 96 -4.41 -5.03 13.68
N LYS A 97 -4.58 -5.00 12.36
CA LYS A 97 -4.48 -6.18 11.53
C LYS A 97 -3.08 -6.79 11.57
N VAL A 98 -2.05 -5.95 11.49
CA VAL A 98 -0.66 -6.41 11.59
C VAL A 98 -0.38 -6.96 12.98
N SER A 99 -0.77 -6.23 14.03
CA SER A 99 -0.55 -6.66 15.42
C SER A 99 -1.26 -7.95 15.77
N PHE A 100 -2.42 -8.19 15.17
CA PHE A 100 -3.22 -9.38 15.44
C PHE A 100 -2.55 -10.67 14.99
N GLN A 101 -1.70 -10.58 13.98
CA GLN A 101 -1.01 -11.75 13.41
C GLN A 101 0.24 -12.16 14.19
N PHE A 102 0.69 -11.34 15.12
CA PHE A 102 1.96 -11.54 15.82
C PHE A 102 1.78 -11.48 17.33
N ASP A 103 2.49 -12.34 18.06
CA ASP A 103 2.52 -12.26 19.51
C ASP A 103 3.47 -11.12 19.95
N PHE A 104 3.59 -10.92 21.26
CA PHE A 104 4.42 -9.86 21.82
C PHE A 104 5.90 -10.02 21.42
N THR A 105 6.39 -11.27 21.45
CA THR A 105 7.77 -11.57 21.10
C THR A 105 8.04 -11.26 19.63
N ASP A 106 7.12 -11.64 18.74
CA ASP A 106 7.24 -11.36 17.32
C ASP A 106 7.26 -9.86 17.05
N GLN A 107 6.41 -9.10 17.74
CA GLN A 107 6.36 -7.64 17.58
C GLN A 107 7.67 -7.00 18.04
N GLU A 108 8.27 -7.51 19.11
CA GLU A 108 9.55 -7.00 19.59
C GLU A 108 10.66 -7.26 18.56
N VAL A 109 10.71 -8.46 17.99
CA VAL A 109 11.69 -8.81 16.96
C VAL A 109 11.51 -7.94 15.72
N ILE A 110 10.26 -7.74 15.28
CA ILE A 110 9.96 -6.91 14.11
C ILE A 110 10.41 -5.47 14.35
N SER A 111 10.16 -4.92 15.55
CA SER A 111 10.58 -3.57 15.89
C SER A 111 12.09 -3.42 15.82
N LYS A 112 12.81 -4.39 16.33
CA LYS A 112 14.29 -4.40 16.27
C LYS A 112 14.78 -4.50 14.82
N TYR A 113 14.14 -5.36 14.03
CA TYR A 113 14.47 -5.50 12.61
C TYR A 113 14.30 -4.18 11.86
N LEU A 114 13.18 -3.49 12.09
CA LEU A 114 12.91 -2.23 11.42
C LEU A 114 13.89 -1.11 11.78
N ALA A 115 14.53 -1.21 12.94
CA ALA A 115 15.55 -0.25 13.38
C ALA A 115 16.93 -0.51 12.77
N LEU A 116 17.13 -1.63 12.10
CA LEU A 116 18.41 -1.98 11.50
C LEU A 116 18.70 -1.15 10.25
N THR A 117 19.98 -1.05 9.91
CA THR A 117 20.39 -0.45 8.63
C THR A 117 20.00 -1.37 7.48
N VAL A 118 20.00 -0.83 6.25
CA VAL A 118 19.68 -1.62 5.05
C VAL A 118 20.59 -2.84 4.93
N LYS A 119 21.88 -2.65 5.17
CA LYS A 119 22.87 -3.73 5.11
C LYS A 119 22.58 -4.83 6.13
N GLU A 120 22.26 -4.42 7.34
CA GLU A 120 21.92 -5.38 8.41
C GLU A 120 20.62 -6.13 8.10
N LYS A 121 19.63 -5.45 7.53
CA LYS A 121 18.38 -6.10 7.12
C LYS A 121 18.63 -7.18 6.09
N VAL A 122 19.50 -6.95 5.13
CA VAL A 122 19.85 -7.95 4.10
C VAL A 122 20.43 -9.20 4.78
N THR A 123 21.34 -9.02 5.74
CA THR A 123 21.93 -10.14 6.48
C THR A 123 20.85 -10.95 7.20
N VAL A 124 19.94 -10.28 7.89
CA VAL A 124 18.85 -10.94 8.61
C VAL A 124 17.96 -11.73 7.66
N ARG A 125 17.61 -11.15 6.51
CA ARG A 125 16.78 -11.83 5.51
C ARG A 125 17.44 -13.10 4.99
N LEU A 126 18.75 -13.06 4.75
CA LEU A 126 19.50 -14.23 4.30
C LEU A 126 19.45 -15.36 5.33
N VAL A 127 19.58 -15.03 6.63
CA VAL A 127 19.48 -16.00 7.70
C VAL A 127 18.08 -16.63 7.76
N ILE A 128 17.05 -15.80 7.66
CA ILE A 128 15.66 -16.28 7.67
C ILE A 128 15.40 -17.22 6.50
N ASP A 129 15.86 -16.85 5.31
CA ASP A 129 15.68 -17.67 4.11
C ASP A 129 16.38 -19.01 4.24
N ALA A 130 17.60 -19.02 4.78
CA ALA A 130 18.36 -20.23 4.99
C ALA A 130 17.66 -21.20 5.96
N ILE A 131 17.11 -20.64 7.04
CA ILE A 131 16.36 -21.45 8.01
C ILE A 131 15.07 -21.99 7.42
N ALA A 132 14.34 -21.15 6.69
CA ALA A 132 13.07 -21.54 6.08
C ALA A 132 13.27 -22.65 5.04
N GLU A 133 14.31 -22.56 4.23
CA GLU A 133 14.64 -23.60 3.24
C GLU A 133 15.02 -24.93 3.89
N LYS A 134 15.75 -24.86 5.00
CA LYS A 134 16.19 -26.05 5.71
C LYS A 134 15.05 -26.86 6.30
N GLU A 135 13.95 -26.22 6.66
CA GLU A 135 12.80 -26.87 7.28
C GLU A 135 11.76 -27.41 6.29
N ARG A 136 11.94 -27.20 5.02
CA ARG A 136 11.03 -27.67 3.99
C ARG A 136 11.29 -29.12 3.61
#